data_30b4bf2b456019e3d3ed844f1ef436a1
#
_entry.id   30b4bf2b456019e3d3ed844f1ef436a1
#
_cell.length_a   1.000
_cell.length_b   1.000
_cell.length_c   1.000
_cell.angle_alpha   90.00
_cell.angle_beta   90.00
_cell.angle_gamma   90.00
#
_symmetry.space_group_name_H-M   'P 1'
#
loop_
_entity.id
_entity.type
_entity.pdbx_description
1 polymer ?
#
loop_
_entity_poly.entity_id
_entity_poly.type
_entity_poly.pdbx_seq_one_letter_code
_entity_poly.pdbx_strand_id
1 'polypeptide(L)'
;MRSLPHDPRKLAAIYAGGVVGALLRVGLAEAASTSPGQWPWATFAVNMVGALLLGYFFTLFREHPEESLHHPFLGIGVCGTLTTFSTVQLELFELVDGGYLGLAAAYCTVTIAAGYLFVRLGIALERRRGELSGIYAEESPGESRR
;
A
#
# COMPACT_ATOMS: atom_id res chain seq x y z
N MET A 1 28.10 16.48 0.17
CA MET A 1 26.69 16.09 0.44
C MET A 1 25.79 16.99 -0.42
N ARG A 2 25.21 16.48 -1.49
CA ARG A 2 24.21 17.23 -2.26
C ARG A 2 22.95 17.29 -1.40
N SER A 3 22.57 18.50 -0.97
CA SER A 3 21.27 18.74 -0.37
C SER A 3 20.19 18.32 -1.38
N LEU A 4 19.42 17.31 -1.06
CA LEU A 4 18.23 16.95 -1.87
C LEU A 4 17.33 18.19 -1.93
N PRO A 5 16.93 18.65 -3.11
CA PRO A 5 16.00 19.77 -3.20
C PRO A 5 14.68 19.33 -2.57
N HIS A 6 14.39 19.84 -1.37
CA HIS A 6 13.13 19.61 -0.69
C HIS A 6 12.08 20.46 -1.37
N ASP A 7 11.33 19.86 -2.30
CA ASP A 7 10.15 20.52 -2.87
C ASP A 7 9.05 20.58 -1.79
N PRO A 8 8.69 21.76 -1.28
CA PRO A 8 7.70 21.89 -0.23
C PRO A 8 6.32 21.36 -0.65
N ARG A 9 6.03 21.34 -1.94
CA ARG A 9 4.78 20.78 -2.48
C ARG A 9 4.74 19.26 -2.32
N LYS A 10 5.86 18.58 -2.56
CA LYS A 10 5.97 17.12 -2.36
C LYS A 10 5.85 16.77 -0.89
N LEU A 11 6.47 17.54 0.00
CA LEU A 11 6.32 17.36 1.45
C LEU A 11 4.88 17.56 1.92
N ALA A 12 4.20 18.59 1.43
CA ALA A 12 2.79 18.83 1.74
C ALA A 12 1.90 17.69 1.21
N ALA A 13 2.18 17.16 0.02
CA ALA A 13 1.47 16.01 -0.54
C ALA A 13 1.67 14.75 0.31
N ILE A 14 2.90 14.45 0.75
CA ILE A 14 3.20 13.33 1.65
C ILE A 14 2.43 13.48 2.97
N TYR A 15 2.46 14.67 3.56
CA TYR A 15 1.77 14.95 4.81
C TYR A 15 0.25 14.76 4.67
N ALA A 16 -0.35 15.35 3.63
CA ALA A 16 -1.79 15.22 3.37
C ALA A 16 -2.19 13.76 3.12
N GLY A 17 -1.42 13.04 2.31
CA GLY A 17 -1.62 11.61 2.09
C GLY A 17 -1.45 10.80 3.37
N GLY A 18 -0.48 11.17 4.20
CA GLY A 18 -0.23 10.55 5.50
C GLY A 18 -1.41 10.68 6.45
N VAL A 19 -2.03 11.87 6.52
CA VAL A 19 -3.25 12.10 7.30
C VAL A 19 -4.38 11.20 6.81
N VAL A 20 -4.61 11.14 5.50
CA VAL A 20 -5.67 10.29 4.91
C VAL A 20 -5.43 8.81 5.23
N GLY A 21 -4.23 8.30 5.01
CA GLY A 21 -3.90 6.89 5.27
C GLY A 21 -4.02 6.53 6.75
N ALA A 22 -3.58 7.42 7.66
CA ALA A 22 -3.70 7.21 9.10
C ALA A 22 -5.16 7.19 9.56
N LEU A 23 -6.00 8.11 9.08
CA LEU A 23 -7.43 8.15 9.39
C LEU A 23 -8.16 6.89 8.89
N LEU A 24 -7.88 6.45 7.66
CA LEU A 24 -8.43 5.21 7.14
C LEU A 24 -8.04 4.00 7.99
N ARG A 25 -6.78 3.91 8.41
CA ARG A 25 -6.29 2.83 9.27
C ARG A 25 -7.00 2.82 10.62
N VAL A 26 -7.09 3.97 11.29
CA VAL A 26 -7.76 4.08 12.60
C VAL A 26 -9.24 3.73 12.48
N GLY A 27 -9.94 4.30 11.49
CA GLY A 27 -11.36 4.00 11.28
C GLY A 27 -11.63 2.53 11.00
N LEU A 28 -10.77 1.85 10.23
CA LEU A 28 -10.91 0.41 9.97
C LEU A 28 -10.58 -0.43 11.21
N ALA A 29 -9.60 -0.04 12.01
CA ALA A 29 -9.25 -0.73 13.25
C ALA A 29 -10.39 -0.64 14.28
N GLU A 30 -11.04 0.52 14.41
CA GLU A 30 -12.20 0.70 15.30
C GLU A 30 -13.44 -0.05 14.81
N ALA A 31 -13.68 -0.09 13.49
CA ALA A 31 -14.83 -0.78 12.90
C ALA A 31 -14.74 -2.31 13.01
N ALA A 32 -13.56 -2.87 13.15
CA ALA A 32 -13.32 -4.33 13.18
C ALA A 32 -12.42 -4.72 14.36
N SER A 33 -12.90 -4.45 15.58
CA SER A 33 -12.22 -4.87 16.80
C SER A 33 -12.06 -6.39 16.88
N THR A 34 -10.87 -6.85 17.23
CA THR A 34 -10.54 -8.27 17.35
C THR A 34 -10.66 -8.71 18.81
N SER A 35 -11.35 -9.81 19.06
CA SER A 35 -11.38 -10.42 20.40
C SER A 35 -10.11 -11.23 20.67
N PRO A 36 -9.68 -11.41 21.93
CA PRO A 36 -8.52 -12.22 22.28
C PRO A 36 -8.58 -13.62 21.68
N GLY A 37 -7.49 -14.08 21.08
CA GLY A 37 -7.41 -15.42 20.47
C GLY A 37 -8.07 -15.54 19.09
N GLN A 38 -8.45 -14.45 18.46
CA GLN A 38 -8.96 -14.43 17.10
C GLN A 38 -7.92 -13.88 16.12
N TRP A 39 -8.13 -14.16 14.83
CA TRP A 39 -7.31 -13.60 13.76
C TRP A 39 -7.51 -12.10 13.64
N PRO A 40 -6.44 -11.27 13.61
CA PRO A 40 -6.53 -9.82 13.50
C PRO A 40 -6.90 -9.36 12.08
N TRP A 41 -8.16 -9.53 11.69
CA TRP A 41 -8.62 -9.31 10.33
C TRP A 41 -8.47 -7.86 9.85
N ALA A 42 -8.69 -6.87 10.74
CA ALA A 42 -8.57 -5.46 10.39
C ALA A 42 -7.15 -5.12 9.95
N THR A 43 -6.15 -5.42 10.78
CA THR A 43 -4.75 -5.17 10.50
C THR A 43 -4.26 -5.98 9.29
N PHE A 44 -4.67 -7.24 9.20
CA PHE A 44 -4.36 -8.08 8.05
C PHE A 44 -4.88 -7.48 6.75
N ALA A 45 -6.17 -7.12 6.67
CA ALA A 45 -6.78 -6.56 5.48
C ALA A 45 -6.15 -5.23 5.06
N VAL A 46 -5.91 -4.33 6.01
CA VAL A 46 -5.29 -3.03 5.77
C VAL A 46 -3.88 -3.19 5.19
N ASN A 47 -3.10 -4.12 5.74
CA ASN A 47 -1.75 -4.40 5.24
C ASN A 47 -1.77 -5.05 3.85
N MET A 48 -2.73 -5.93 3.56
CA MET A 48 -2.88 -6.53 2.22
C MET A 48 -3.27 -5.50 1.17
N VAL A 49 -4.25 -4.65 1.47
CA VAL A 49 -4.65 -3.54 0.59
C VAL A 49 -3.49 -2.57 0.39
N GLY A 50 -2.81 -2.18 1.45
CA GLY A 50 -1.64 -1.30 1.35
C GLY A 50 -0.49 -1.91 0.55
N ALA A 51 -0.22 -3.21 0.69
CA ALA A 51 0.79 -3.93 -0.07
C ALA A 51 0.46 -3.97 -1.58
N LEU A 52 -0.81 -4.22 -1.92
CA LEU A 52 -1.29 -4.20 -3.32
C LEU A 52 -1.15 -2.81 -3.93
N LEU A 53 -1.63 -1.77 -3.23
CA LEU A 53 -1.53 -0.39 -3.68
C LEU A 53 -0.08 0.08 -3.82
N LEU A 54 0.79 -0.33 -2.90
CA LEU A 54 2.21 -0.02 -2.96
C LEU A 54 2.85 -0.60 -4.23
N GLY A 55 2.59 -1.87 -4.53
CA GLY A 55 3.08 -2.52 -5.75
C GLY A 55 2.55 -1.86 -7.03
N TYR A 56 1.26 -1.51 -7.04
CA TYR A 56 0.60 -0.83 -8.14
C TYR A 56 1.18 0.58 -8.37
N PHE A 57 1.20 1.43 -7.35
CA PHE A 57 1.68 2.82 -7.47
C PHE A 57 3.19 2.90 -7.71
N PHE A 58 3.98 2.02 -7.11
CA PHE A 58 5.41 1.96 -7.38
C PHE A 58 5.70 1.71 -8.87
N THR A 59 4.92 0.83 -9.50
CA THR A 59 5.06 0.52 -10.93
C THR A 59 4.54 1.67 -11.80
N LEU A 60 3.35 2.21 -11.46
CA LEU A 60 2.71 3.31 -12.18
C LEU A 60 3.58 4.57 -12.27
N PHE A 61 4.23 4.94 -11.16
CA PHE A 61 5.02 6.17 -11.08
C PHE A 61 6.51 5.99 -11.38
N ARG A 62 6.92 4.78 -11.80
CA ARG A 62 8.31 4.47 -12.07
C ARG A 62 8.90 5.31 -13.21
N GLU A 63 8.10 5.61 -14.23
CA GLU A 63 8.57 6.27 -15.45
C GLU A 63 8.58 7.80 -15.33
N HIS A 64 7.74 8.39 -14.49
CA HIS A 64 7.61 9.84 -14.31
C HIS A 64 7.59 10.28 -12.84
N PRO A 65 8.65 9.99 -12.06
CA PRO A 65 8.63 10.26 -10.62
C PRO A 65 8.74 11.75 -10.25
N GLU A 66 9.24 12.58 -11.16
CA GLU A 66 9.62 13.96 -10.85
C GLU A 66 8.48 14.98 -11.00
N GLU A 67 7.51 14.73 -11.89
CA GLU A 67 6.52 15.73 -12.31
C GLU A 67 5.19 15.65 -11.56
N SER A 68 4.90 14.54 -10.90
CA SER A 68 3.59 14.27 -10.29
C SER A 68 3.60 14.33 -8.77
N LEU A 69 2.66 15.07 -8.18
CA LEU A 69 2.38 15.04 -6.74
C LEU A 69 1.62 13.77 -6.31
N HIS A 70 1.10 12.98 -7.25
CA HIS A 70 0.36 11.75 -6.95
C HIS A 70 1.25 10.68 -6.33
N HIS A 71 2.49 10.53 -6.78
CA HIS A 71 3.43 9.57 -6.19
C HIS A 71 3.76 9.89 -4.72
N PRO A 72 4.17 11.12 -4.34
CA PRO A 72 4.33 11.49 -2.94
C PRO A 72 3.06 11.32 -2.12
N PHE A 73 1.91 11.72 -2.65
CA PHE A 73 0.64 11.65 -1.94
C PHE A 73 0.16 10.20 -1.73
N LEU A 74 0.00 9.41 -2.81
CA LEU A 74 -0.56 8.06 -2.77
C LEU A 74 0.47 7.03 -2.29
N GLY A 75 1.65 7.00 -2.93
CA GLY A 75 2.65 5.97 -2.68
C GLY A 75 3.32 6.13 -1.32
N ILE A 76 3.85 7.32 -1.01
CA ILE A 76 4.57 7.56 0.24
C ILE A 76 3.60 7.93 1.36
N GLY A 77 2.69 8.88 1.12
CA GLY A 77 1.76 9.38 2.13
C GLY A 77 0.72 8.32 2.52
N VAL A 78 -0.22 8.03 1.63
CA VAL A 78 -1.36 7.14 1.95
C VAL A 78 -0.89 5.73 2.25
N CYS A 79 -0.16 5.06 1.35
CA CYS A 79 0.25 3.67 1.56
C CYS A 79 1.20 3.51 2.75
N GLY A 80 2.13 4.47 2.94
CA GLY A 80 3.10 4.43 4.04
C GLY A 80 2.50 4.59 5.42
N THR A 81 1.32 5.23 5.55
CA THR A 81 0.63 5.41 6.84
C THR A 81 -0.58 4.49 7.01
N LEU A 82 -1.15 3.99 5.91
CA LEU A 82 -2.21 2.99 5.93
C LEU A 82 -1.70 1.66 6.49
N THR A 83 -0.54 1.18 6.00
CA THR A 83 0.09 -0.05 6.50
C THR A 83 0.71 0.15 7.87
N THR A 84 0.76 -0.92 8.67
CA THR A 84 1.33 -0.88 10.01
C THR A 84 2.08 -2.16 10.35
N PHE A 85 3.35 -2.01 10.72
CA PHE A 85 4.15 -3.09 11.27
C PHE A 85 4.02 -3.15 12.80
N SER A 86 3.90 -1.99 13.46
CA SER A 86 3.81 -1.91 14.92
C SER A 86 2.56 -2.57 15.47
N THR A 87 1.40 -2.41 14.81
CA THR A 87 0.17 -3.09 15.23
C THR A 87 0.28 -4.61 15.07
N VAL A 88 0.87 -5.09 13.96
CA VAL A 88 1.16 -6.54 13.79
C VAL A 88 2.01 -7.08 14.93
N GLN A 89 3.05 -6.34 15.35
CA GLN A 89 3.90 -6.75 16.46
C GLN A 89 3.15 -6.82 17.79
N LEU A 90 2.28 -5.84 18.06
CA LEU A 90 1.46 -5.83 19.27
C LEU A 90 0.49 -7.03 19.28
N GLU A 91 -0.21 -7.26 18.18
CA GLU A 91 -1.14 -8.39 18.03
C GLU A 91 -0.43 -9.74 18.17
N LEU A 92 0.78 -9.88 17.61
CA LEU A 92 1.59 -11.09 17.80
C LEU A 92 1.97 -11.27 19.27
N PHE A 93 2.34 -10.21 19.96
CA PHE A 93 2.66 -10.26 21.39
C PHE A 93 1.44 -10.68 22.19
N GLU A 94 0.27 -10.10 21.94
CA GLU A 94 -0.99 -10.45 22.63
C GLU A 94 -1.41 -11.90 22.39
N LEU A 95 -1.22 -12.42 21.16
CA LEU A 95 -1.49 -13.83 20.85
C LEU A 95 -0.53 -14.78 21.59
N VAL A 96 0.75 -14.42 21.70
CA VAL A 96 1.75 -15.22 22.42
C VAL A 96 1.48 -15.18 23.92
N ASP A 97 1.22 -14.01 24.50
CA ASP A 97 0.92 -13.83 25.93
C ASP A 97 -0.37 -14.55 26.33
N GLY A 98 -1.37 -14.57 25.46
CA GLY A 98 -2.60 -15.33 25.61
C GLY A 98 -2.47 -16.85 25.41
N GLY A 99 -1.27 -17.35 25.07
CA GLY A 99 -1.01 -18.79 24.85
C GLY A 99 -1.40 -19.31 23.45
N TYR A 100 -1.80 -18.45 22.52
CA TYR A 100 -2.23 -18.83 21.15
C TYR A 100 -1.04 -18.93 20.19
N LEU A 101 0.02 -19.67 20.56
CA LEU A 101 1.28 -19.76 19.80
C LEU A 101 1.10 -20.20 18.35
N GLY A 102 0.21 -21.19 18.11
CA GLY A 102 -0.07 -21.67 16.75
C GLY A 102 -0.70 -20.59 15.88
N LEU A 103 -1.62 -19.80 16.45
CA LEU A 103 -2.26 -18.70 15.74
C LEU A 103 -1.28 -17.54 15.48
N ALA A 104 -0.42 -17.23 16.45
CA ALA A 104 0.63 -16.22 16.29
C ALA A 104 1.61 -16.60 15.15
N ALA A 105 2.07 -17.85 15.12
CA ALA A 105 2.95 -18.35 14.06
C ALA A 105 2.26 -18.32 12.68
N ALA A 106 1.00 -18.74 12.61
CA ALA A 106 0.21 -18.70 11.38
C ALA A 106 0.01 -17.25 10.91
N TYR A 107 -0.38 -16.34 11.81
CA TYR A 107 -0.59 -14.93 11.50
C TYR A 107 0.68 -14.26 10.97
N CYS A 108 1.81 -14.48 11.62
CA CYS A 108 3.11 -13.95 11.18
C CYS A 108 3.46 -14.46 9.77
N THR A 109 3.41 -15.78 9.57
CA THR A 109 3.80 -16.41 8.30
C THR A 109 2.88 -16.00 7.16
N VAL A 110 1.56 -16.07 7.39
CA VAL A 110 0.56 -15.72 6.37
C VAL A 110 0.63 -14.23 6.02
N THR A 111 0.82 -13.35 7.01
CA THR A 111 0.94 -11.91 6.76
C THR A 111 2.12 -11.58 5.86
N ILE A 112 3.28 -12.21 6.10
CA ILE A 112 4.49 -12.00 5.28
C ILE A 112 4.28 -12.57 3.87
N ALA A 113 3.81 -13.81 3.75
CA ALA A 113 3.61 -14.47 2.46
C ALA A 113 2.55 -13.78 1.62
N ALA A 114 1.39 -13.49 2.21
CA ALA A 114 0.31 -12.78 1.53
C ALA A 114 0.71 -11.36 1.16
N GLY A 115 1.38 -10.61 2.04
CA GLY A 115 1.89 -9.27 1.74
C GLY A 115 2.81 -9.27 0.52
N TYR A 116 3.73 -10.22 0.43
CA TYR A 116 4.57 -10.39 -0.76
C TYR A 116 3.74 -10.67 -2.03
N LEU A 117 2.77 -11.57 -1.95
CA LEU A 117 1.90 -11.89 -3.09
C LEU A 117 1.06 -10.70 -3.53
N PHE A 118 0.54 -9.90 -2.60
CA PHE A 118 -0.26 -8.71 -2.90
C PHE A 118 0.58 -7.61 -3.54
N VAL A 119 1.84 -7.40 -3.13
CA VAL A 119 2.76 -6.49 -3.84
C VAL A 119 2.99 -6.98 -5.28
N ARG A 120 3.26 -8.29 -5.47
CA ARG A 120 3.45 -8.87 -6.81
C ARG A 120 2.20 -8.74 -7.68
N LEU A 121 1.03 -8.90 -7.08
CA LEU A 121 -0.26 -8.72 -7.77
C LEU A 121 -0.43 -7.25 -8.21
N GLY A 122 -0.15 -6.29 -7.33
CA GLY A 122 -0.21 -4.86 -7.67
C GLY A 122 0.69 -4.50 -8.86
N ILE A 123 1.93 -4.99 -8.86
CA ILE A 123 2.86 -4.83 -9.98
C ILE A 123 2.31 -5.45 -11.28
N ALA A 124 1.75 -6.67 -11.19
CA ALA A 124 1.22 -7.36 -12.36
C ALA A 124 -0.01 -6.65 -12.95
N LEU A 125 -0.89 -6.12 -12.09
CA LEU A 125 -2.07 -5.37 -12.52
C LEU A 125 -1.70 -4.11 -13.31
N GLU A 126 -0.70 -3.35 -12.82
CA GLU A 126 -0.28 -2.13 -13.52
C GLU A 126 0.41 -2.44 -14.86
N ARG A 127 1.26 -3.46 -14.92
CA ARG A 127 1.90 -3.89 -16.16
C ARG A 127 0.87 -4.26 -17.23
N ARG A 128 -0.15 -5.06 -16.87
CA ARG A 128 -1.23 -5.43 -17.79
C ARG A 128 -2.01 -4.21 -18.28
N ARG A 129 -2.27 -3.25 -17.40
CA ARG A 129 -2.93 -2.01 -17.78
C ARG A 129 -2.10 -1.22 -18.79
N GLY A 130 -0.79 -1.11 -18.59
CA GLY A 130 0.13 -0.43 -19.51
C GLY A 130 0.17 -1.08 -20.88
N GLU A 131 0.21 -2.41 -20.95
CA GLU A 131 0.16 -3.18 -22.20
C GLU A 131 -1.14 -2.93 -22.97
N LEU A 132 -2.29 -2.98 -22.29
CA LEU A 132 -3.59 -2.69 -22.90
C LEU A 132 -3.67 -1.26 -23.43
N SER A 133 -3.19 -0.28 -22.67
CA SER A 133 -3.17 1.13 -23.06
C SER A 133 -2.32 1.37 -24.30
N GLY A 134 -1.17 0.66 -24.43
CA GLY A 134 -0.31 0.69 -25.61
C GLY A 134 -0.99 0.14 -26.86
N ILE A 135 -1.71 -0.97 -26.75
CA ILE A 135 -2.46 -1.60 -27.86
C ILE A 135 -3.54 -0.64 -28.38
N TYR A 136 -4.32 -0.01 -27.49
CA TYR A 136 -5.36 0.95 -27.92
C TYR A 136 -4.78 2.23 -28.53
N ALA A 137 -3.58 2.66 -28.15
CA ALA A 137 -2.91 3.82 -28.74
C ALA A 137 -2.39 3.53 -30.17
N GLU A 138 -2.03 2.28 -30.46
CA GLU A 138 -1.55 1.85 -31.77
C GLU A 138 -2.70 1.59 -32.76
N GLU A 139 -3.88 1.21 -32.26
CA GLU A 139 -5.08 0.96 -33.06
C GLU A 139 -5.83 2.22 -33.49
N SER A 140 -5.43 3.42 -33.03
CA SER A 140 -6.02 4.73 -33.41
C SER A 140 -5.08 5.59 -34.26
N PRO A 141 -4.67 5.18 -35.48
CA PRO A 141 -3.74 5.95 -36.33
C PRO A 141 -4.41 7.03 -37.18
N GLY A 142 -5.61 7.48 -36.84
CA GLY A 142 -6.52 8.12 -37.84
C GLY A 142 -6.85 9.61 -37.64
N GLU A 143 -6.43 10.31 -36.58
CA GLU A 143 -7.04 11.64 -36.33
C GLU A 143 -6.08 12.86 -36.23
N SER A 144 -4.84 12.70 -36.64
CA SER A 144 -3.87 13.83 -36.61
C SER A 144 -3.45 14.36 -37.98
N ARG A 145 -4.24 14.14 -39.04
CA ARG A 145 -4.03 14.78 -40.36
C ARG A 145 -5.33 15.35 -40.91
N ARG A 146 -5.82 16.42 -40.29
CA ARG A 146 -6.62 17.44 -41.01
C ARG A 146 -6.37 18.83 -40.39
#